data_7ce630cdbc7532544b969ed5a88341da
#
_entry.id   7ce630cdbc7532544b969ed5a88341da
#
_cell.length_a   1.000
_cell.length_b   1.000
_cell.length_c   1.000
_cell.angle_alpha   90.00
_cell.angle_beta   90.00
_cell.angle_gamma   90.00
#
_symmetry.space_group_name_H-M   'P 1'
#
loop_
_entity.id
_entity.type
_entity.pdbx_description
1 polymer ?
#
loop_
_entity_poly.entity_id
_entity_poly.type
_entity_poly.pdbx_seq_one_letter_code
_entity_poly.pdbx_strand_id
1 'polypeptide(L)'
;MTGKLRVATLGIHHETNTFASNKTTLAEFNRSGLQTYAVQRGQQYADMHGQAQTSMAGYMQGAIQHGFELVPLLFAATDPAGTISSEAFETLGGEAVEMLLDQGPFDGVLLNQMGAAVSEEYPDMDGELARRVRDI
;
A
#
# COMPACT_ATOMS: atom_id res chain seq x y z
N MET A 1 -18.10 25.66 9.20
CA MET A 1 -18.11 24.84 7.98
C MET A 1 -17.25 23.62 8.24
N THR A 2 -17.85 22.45 8.41
CA THR A 2 -17.08 21.20 8.49
C THR A 2 -16.50 20.96 7.11
N GLY A 3 -15.15 21.04 6.99
CA GLY A 3 -14.47 20.71 5.75
C GLY A 3 -14.79 19.28 5.30
N LYS A 4 -14.59 18.99 4.02
CA LYS A 4 -14.70 17.63 3.49
C LYS A 4 -13.64 16.74 4.18
N LEU A 5 -14.02 15.57 4.68
CA LEU A 5 -13.06 14.63 5.25
C LEU A 5 -12.01 14.24 4.21
N ARG A 6 -10.76 14.17 4.62
CA ARG A 6 -9.62 13.73 3.80
C ARG A 6 -9.16 12.36 4.26
N VAL A 7 -9.21 11.39 3.36
CA VAL A 7 -8.86 10.00 3.67
C VAL A 7 -7.74 9.55 2.74
N ALA A 8 -6.60 9.18 3.31
CA ALA A 8 -5.49 8.62 2.55
C ALA A 8 -5.71 7.14 2.22
N THR A 9 -5.08 6.64 1.16
CA THR A 9 -4.96 5.21 0.92
C THR A 9 -3.54 4.84 0.52
N LEU A 10 -3.04 3.76 1.10
CA LEU A 10 -1.73 3.19 0.80
C LEU A 10 -1.75 1.67 1.02
N GLY A 11 -0.76 0.97 0.49
CA GLY A 11 -0.63 -0.46 0.74
C GLY A 11 0.59 -1.10 0.10
N ILE A 12 1.00 -2.22 0.68
CA ILE A 12 2.04 -3.11 0.16
C ILE A 12 1.43 -4.51 0.08
N HIS A 13 1.22 -5.01 -1.12
CA HIS A 13 0.61 -6.30 -1.39
C HIS A 13 1.67 -7.37 -1.63
N HIS A 14 1.65 -8.42 -0.85
CA HIS A 14 2.45 -9.60 -1.06
C HIS A 14 1.81 -10.83 -0.41
N GLU A 15 1.81 -11.95 -1.12
CA GLU A 15 1.47 -13.27 -0.60
C GLU A 15 2.77 -14.04 -0.39
N THR A 16 3.26 -14.05 0.85
CA THR A 16 4.56 -14.65 1.17
C THR A 16 4.46 -16.16 1.29
N ASN A 17 5.32 -16.85 0.53
CA ASN A 17 5.60 -18.26 0.74
C ASN A 17 6.92 -18.41 1.53
N THR A 18 6.80 -18.62 2.84
CA THR A 18 7.97 -18.74 3.73
C THR A 18 8.83 -20.00 3.48
N PHE A 19 8.35 -20.95 2.66
CA PHE A 19 9.13 -22.11 2.22
C PHE A 19 9.98 -21.83 0.97
N ALA A 20 9.75 -20.71 0.28
CA ALA A 20 10.59 -20.33 -0.84
C ALA A 20 11.97 -19.87 -0.36
N SER A 21 13.01 -20.30 -1.06
CA SER A 21 14.40 -20.02 -0.68
C SER A 21 14.88 -18.61 -1.11
N ASN A 22 14.22 -18.03 -2.11
CA ASN A 22 14.55 -16.68 -2.58
C ASN A 22 13.75 -15.63 -1.81
N LYS A 23 14.37 -14.47 -1.59
CA LYS A 23 13.71 -13.30 -0.99
C LYS A 23 13.05 -12.45 -2.05
N THR A 24 12.01 -11.74 -1.65
CA THR A 24 11.38 -10.69 -2.46
C THR A 24 12.05 -9.36 -2.14
N THR A 25 12.79 -8.84 -3.10
CA THR A 25 13.58 -7.60 -2.96
C THR A 25 12.83 -6.38 -3.48
N LEU A 26 13.37 -5.20 -3.25
CA LEU A 26 12.86 -3.95 -3.80
C LEU A 26 12.79 -3.98 -5.35
N ALA A 27 13.72 -4.70 -5.99
CA ALA A 27 13.73 -4.84 -7.44
C ALA A 27 12.50 -5.58 -7.98
N GLU A 28 11.99 -6.59 -7.26
CA GLU A 28 10.75 -7.28 -7.63
C GLU A 28 9.53 -6.34 -7.55
N PHE A 29 9.43 -5.52 -6.53
CA PHE A 29 8.36 -4.52 -6.40
C PHE A 29 8.42 -3.43 -7.49
N ASN A 30 9.61 -3.07 -7.96
CA ASN A 30 9.80 -2.07 -9.01
C ASN A 30 9.69 -2.62 -10.44
N ARG A 31 9.42 -3.92 -10.59
CA ARG A 31 9.27 -4.58 -11.88
C ARG A 31 7.80 -4.84 -12.18
N SER A 32 7.34 -4.42 -13.37
CA SER A 32 6.02 -4.81 -13.85
C SER A 32 6.01 -6.29 -14.26
N GLY A 33 5.03 -7.03 -13.76
CA GLY A 33 4.78 -8.43 -14.08
C GLY A 33 3.50 -8.61 -14.91
N LEU A 34 3.06 -9.86 -15.06
CA LEU A 34 1.81 -10.19 -15.76
C LEU A 34 0.56 -9.72 -15.01
N GLN A 35 0.62 -9.70 -13.68
CA GLN A 35 -0.49 -9.34 -12.79
C GLN A 35 -0.18 -8.16 -11.89
N THR A 36 1.05 -7.67 -11.92
CA THR A 36 1.53 -6.59 -11.06
C THR A 36 2.17 -5.49 -11.87
N TYR A 37 2.21 -4.32 -11.28
CA TYR A 37 2.84 -3.13 -11.85
C TYR A 37 3.95 -2.67 -10.91
N ALA A 38 4.92 -1.92 -11.44
CA ALA A 38 5.89 -1.23 -10.60
C ALA A 38 5.18 -0.35 -9.55
N VAL A 39 5.88 0.00 -8.48
CA VAL A 39 5.33 0.84 -7.39
C VAL A 39 4.65 2.09 -7.95
N GLN A 40 3.40 2.30 -7.59
CA GLN A 40 2.60 3.45 -8.01
C GLN A 40 2.48 4.45 -6.87
N ARG A 41 2.43 5.73 -7.24
CA ARG A 41 2.33 6.85 -6.30
C ARG A 41 1.28 7.85 -6.74
N GLY A 42 0.57 8.41 -5.77
CA GLY A 42 -0.41 9.47 -6.01
C GLY A 42 -1.45 9.09 -7.06
N GLN A 43 -1.72 9.99 -7.99
CA GLN A 43 -2.74 9.81 -9.02
C GLN A 43 -2.50 8.57 -9.90
N GLN A 44 -1.26 8.17 -10.14
CA GLN A 44 -0.93 6.95 -10.88
C GLN A 44 -1.58 5.70 -10.25
N TYR A 45 -1.59 5.60 -8.92
CA TYR A 45 -2.26 4.51 -8.21
C TYR A 45 -3.77 4.49 -8.52
N ALA A 46 -4.43 5.64 -8.45
CA ALA A 46 -5.85 5.75 -8.78
C ALA A 46 -6.14 5.44 -10.25
N ASP A 47 -5.34 5.95 -11.17
CA ASP A 47 -5.55 5.78 -12.62
C ASP A 47 -5.40 4.32 -13.05
N MET A 48 -4.43 3.60 -12.49
CA MET A 48 -4.16 2.21 -12.84
C MET A 48 -5.20 1.23 -12.26
N HIS A 49 -5.74 1.51 -11.10
CA HIS A 49 -6.62 0.58 -10.38
C HIS A 49 -8.08 1.00 -10.34
N GLY A 50 -8.38 2.28 -10.57
CA GLY A 50 -9.72 2.84 -10.40
C GLY A 50 -10.75 2.36 -11.42
N GLN A 51 -10.33 1.85 -12.58
CA GLN A 51 -11.20 1.35 -13.65
C GLN A 51 -11.42 -0.17 -13.63
N ALA A 52 -10.75 -0.88 -12.74
CA ALA A 52 -10.82 -2.32 -12.59
C ALA A 52 -11.64 -2.71 -11.34
N GLN A 53 -11.93 -4.02 -11.19
CA GLN A 53 -12.56 -4.53 -9.97
C GLN A 53 -11.49 -4.71 -8.87
N THR A 54 -11.03 -3.60 -8.31
CA THR A 54 -9.98 -3.54 -7.29
C THR A 54 -10.49 -2.85 -6.03
N SER A 55 -9.76 -2.99 -4.91
CA SER A 55 -10.02 -2.26 -3.67
C SER A 55 -9.99 -0.74 -3.92
N MET A 56 -9.05 -0.27 -4.76
CA MET A 56 -8.94 1.15 -5.10
C MET A 56 -10.19 1.68 -5.79
N ALA A 57 -10.76 0.92 -6.74
CA ALA A 57 -12.01 1.29 -7.39
C ALA A 57 -13.16 1.40 -6.37
N GLY A 58 -13.22 0.46 -5.41
CA GLY A 58 -14.18 0.51 -4.31
C GLY A 58 -14.00 1.75 -3.42
N TYR A 59 -12.77 2.11 -3.10
CA TYR A 59 -12.47 3.33 -2.32
C TYR A 59 -12.88 4.61 -3.08
N MET A 60 -12.62 4.68 -4.39
CA MET A 60 -13.03 5.80 -5.23
C MET A 60 -14.55 5.94 -5.30
N GLN A 61 -15.28 4.83 -5.47
CA GLN A 61 -16.74 4.83 -5.46
C GLN A 61 -17.29 5.23 -4.09
N GLY A 62 -16.71 4.70 -3.02
CA GLY A 62 -17.07 5.07 -1.64
C GLY A 62 -16.85 6.55 -1.36
N ALA A 63 -15.73 7.12 -1.83
CA ALA A 63 -15.43 8.55 -1.70
C ALA A 63 -16.50 9.43 -2.38
N ILE A 64 -16.91 9.05 -3.58
CA ILE A 64 -17.98 9.75 -4.31
C ILE A 64 -19.32 9.62 -3.55
N GLN A 65 -19.68 8.40 -3.17
CA GLN A 65 -20.97 8.11 -2.52
C GLN A 65 -21.11 8.79 -1.16
N HIS A 66 -20.02 8.83 -0.38
CA HIS A 66 -20.04 9.36 0.99
C HIS A 66 -19.45 10.76 1.12
N GLY A 67 -18.98 11.36 0.03
CA GLY A 67 -18.59 12.75 -0.03
C GLY A 67 -17.28 13.11 0.67
N PHE A 68 -16.32 12.16 0.79
CA PHE A 68 -14.99 12.46 1.29
C PHE A 68 -13.95 12.61 0.16
N GLU A 69 -12.83 13.27 0.45
CA GLU A 69 -11.68 13.35 -0.44
C GLU A 69 -10.81 12.10 -0.25
N LEU A 70 -10.61 11.31 -1.30
CA LEU A 70 -9.66 10.19 -1.28
C LEU A 70 -8.31 10.66 -1.83
N VAL A 71 -7.25 10.47 -1.05
CA VAL A 71 -5.88 10.84 -1.43
C VAL A 71 -5.05 9.56 -1.56
N PRO A 72 -4.80 9.09 -2.79
CA PRO A 72 -3.94 7.95 -3.02
C PRO A 72 -2.47 8.34 -2.75
N LEU A 73 -1.77 7.54 -1.96
CA LEU A 73 -0.36 7.75 -1.63
C LEU A 73 0.53 6.75 -2.37
N LEU A 74 0.81 5.59 -1.79
CA LEU A 74 1.69 4.57 -2.35
C LEU A 74 0.96 3.23 -2.44
N PHE A 75 1.16 2.55 -3.57
CA PHE A 75 0.79 1.15 -3.72
C PHE A 75 1.93 0.36 -4.34
N ALA A 76 2.35 -0.69 -3.66
CA ALA A 76 3.36 -1.62 -4.13
C ALA A 76 2.79 -3.03 -4.12
N ALA A 77 2.96 -3.75 -5.21
CA ALA A 77 2.54 -5.13 -5.32
C ALA A 77 3.55 -5.93 -6.13
N THR A 78 3.70 -7.21 -5.79
CA THR A 78 4.49 -8.14 -6.59
C THR A 78 3.85 -9.52 -6.55
N ASP A 79 4.25 -10.41 -7.46
CA ASP A 79 3.75 -11.77 -7.51
C ASP A 79 4.11 -12.54 -6.22
N PRO A 80 3.31 -13.55 -5.82
CA PRO A 80 3.62 -14.41 -4.68
C PRO A 80 5.03 -15.01 -4.76
N ALA A 81 5.83 -14.82 -3.72
CA ALA A 81 7.23 -15.24 -3.69
C ALA A 81 7.73 -15.44 -2.24
N GLY A 82 9.02 -15.49 -2.03
CA GLY A 82 9.62 -15.66 -0.70
C GLY A 82 9.49 -14.43 0.20
N THR A 83 10.01 -14.54 1.39
CA THR A 83 10.00 -13.48 2.43
C THR A 83 10.53 -12.16 1.89
N ILE A 84 9.85 -11.08 2.18
CA ILE A 84 10.24 -9.72 1.78
C ILE A 84 11.53 -9.33 2.51
N SER A 85 12.52 -8.80 1.78
CA SER A 85 13.76 -8.31 2.40
C SER A 85 13.50 -7.11 3.30
N SER A 86 14.33 -6.97 4.36
CA SER A 86 14.27 -5.81 5.26
C SER A 86 14.39 -4.50 4.49
N GLU A 87 15.32 -4.43 3.53
CA GLU A 87 15.50 -3.25 2.67
C GLU A 87 14.22 -2.88 1.91
N ALA A 88 13.54 -3.86 1.30
CA ALA A 88 12.32 -3.61 0.55
C ALA A 88 11.20 -3.06 1.44
N PHE A 89 10.98 -3.68 2.60
CA PHE A 89 9.95 -3.22 3.53
C PHE A 89 10.28 -1.85 4.12
N GLU A 90 11.51 -1.62 4.59
CA GLU A 90 11.89 -0.35 5.17
C GLU A 90 11.84 0.80 4.15
N THR A 91 12.21 0.54 2.90
CA THR A 91 12.11 1.55 1.82
C THR A 91 10.66 1.89 1.50
N LEU A 92 9.83 0.89 1.21
CA LEU A 92 8.43 1.12 0.80
C LEU A 92 7.55 1.59 1.96
N GLY A 93 7.70 0.98 3.13
CA GLY A 93 6.97 1.35 4.33
C GLY A 93 7.38 2.73 4.84
N GLY A 94 8.68 3.05 4.80
CA GLY A 94 9.20 4.37 5.14
C GLY A 94 8.65 5.45 4.20
N GLU A 95 8.71 5.23 2.89
CA GLU A 95 8.15 6.15 1.90
C GLU A 95 6.64 6.37 2.09
N ALA A 96 5.88 5.31 2.36
CA ALA A 96 4.44 5.41 2.61
C ALA A 96 4.13 6.29 3.84
N VAL A 97 4.91 6.13 4.91
CA VAL A 97 4.82 6.94 6.14
C VAL A 97 5.21 8.40 5.87
N GLU A 98 6.29 8.65 5.14
CA GLU A 98 6.71 10.01 4.75
C GLU A 98 5.63 10.72 3.94
N MET A 99 5.06 10.04 2.93
CA MET A 99 3.96 10.61 2.14
C MET A 99 2.74 10.93 2.99
N LEU A 100 2.44 10.09 3.99
CA LEU A 100 1.32 10.30 4.91
C LEU A 100 1.54 11.56 5.77
N LEU A 101 2.75 11.77 6.26
CA LEU A 101 3.14 12.97 7.03
C LEU A 101 3.14 14.22 6.15
N ASP A 102 3.74 14.16 4.97
CA ASP A 102 3.94 15.31 4.10
C ASP A 102 2.63 15.84 3.52
N GLN A 103 1.68 14.95 3.21
CA GLN A 103 0.41 15.31 2.58
C GLN A 103 -0.75 15.46 3.59
N GLY A 104 -0.51 15.14 4.87
CA GLY A 104 -1.49 15.29 5.94
C GLY A 104 -1.86 16.75 6.25
N PRO A 105 -2.75 16.99 7.22
CA PRO A 105 -3.38 15.96 8.03
C PRO A 105 -4.49 15.21 7.29
N PHE A 106 -4.77 13.97 7.75
CA PHE A 106 -5.85 13.13 7.28
C PHE A 106 -6.81 12.78 8.41
N ASP A 107 -8.08 12.60 8.09
CA ASP A 107 -9.10 12.16 9.03
C ASP A 107 -9.14 10.63 9.18
N GLY A 108 -8.53 9.92 8.22
CA GLY A 108 -8.42 8.46 8.23
C GLY A 108 -7.52 7.92 7.14
N VAL A 109 -7.16 6.65 7.26
CA VAL A 109 -6.35 5.92 6.28
C VAL A 109 -7.02 4.60 5.93
N LEU A 110 -7.15 4.32 4.65
CA LEU A 110 -7.57 3.03 4.11
C LEU A 110 -6.32 2.24 3.73
N LEU A 111 -6.00 1.21 4.50
CA LEU A 111 -4.89 0.31 4.22
C LEU A 111 -5.32 -0.75 3.21
N ASN A 112 -4.68 -0.76 2.06
CA ASN A 112 -4.88 -1.76 1.02
C ASN A 112 -3.81 -2.84 1.15
N GLN A 113 -4.09 -3.86 1.96
CA GLN A 113 -3.18 -4.95 2.31
C GLN A 113 -3.83 -6.32 2.04
N MET A 114 -3.00 -7.35 1.88
CA MET A 114 -3.45 -8.74 1.68
C MET A 114 -3.63 -9.49 3.00
N GLY A 115 -2.89 -9.13 4.04
CA GLY A 115 -2.88 -9.85 5.32
C GLY A 115 -2.03 -11.12 5.33
N ALA A 116 -1.14 -11.30 4.35
CA ALA A 116 -0.31 -12.49 4.18
C ALA A 116 1.17 -12.14 3.94
N ALA A 117 1.57 -10.91 4.19
CA ALA A 117 2.94 -10.47 3.97
C ALA A 117 3.83 -10.72 5.18
N VAL A 118 4.99 -11.35 4.91
CA VAL A 118 6.05 -11.62 5.89
C VAL A 118 7.32 -10.94 5.39
N SER A 119 7.96 -10.14 6.22
CA SER A 119 9.31 -9.62 5.97
C SER A 119 10.34 -10.30 6.89
N GLU A 120 11.62 -10.07 6.62
CA GLU A 120 12.70 -10.70 7.40
C GLU A 120 12.64 -10.35 8.89
N GLU A 121 12.26 -9.14 9.23
CA GLU A 121 12.20 -8.66 10.62
C GLU A 121 10.79 -8.72 11.22
N TYR A 122 9.76 -8.71 10.35
CA TYR A 122 8.37 -8.66 10.81
C TYR A 122 7.58 -9.85 10.25
N PRO A 123 7.34 -10.88 11.07
CA PRO A 123 6.47 -12.00 10.68
C PRO A 123 5.04 -11.58 10.34
N ASP A 124 4.58 -10.48 10.93
CA ASP A 124 3.34 -9.77 10.57
C ASP A 124 3.71 -8.39 10.01
N MET A 125 4.12 -8.36 8.76
CA MET A 125 4.49 -7.12 8.07
C MET A 125 3.27 -6.20 7.88
N ASP A 126 2.11 -6.77 7.59
CA ASP A 126 0.86 -6.02 7.45
C ASP A 126 0.49 -5.30 8.76
N GLY A 127 0.62 -6.00 9.90
CA GLY A 127 0.41 -5.42 11.23
C GLY A 127 1.46 -4.35 11.58
N GLU A 128 2.71 -4.54 11.21
CA GLU A 128 3.75 -3.53 11.44
C GLU A 128 3.50 -2.25 10.62
N LEU A 129 3.10 -2.35 9.35
CA LEU A 129 2.72 -1.18 8.55
C LEU A 129 1.52 -0.46 9.17
N ALA A 130 0.50 -1.21 9.59
CA ALA A 130 -0.66 -0.65 10.26
C ALA A 130 -0.28 0.08 11.57
N ARG A 131 0.66 -0.49 12.35
CA ARG A 131 1.17 0.14 13.57
C ARG A 131 1.89 1.48 13.25
N ARG A 132 2.77 1.50 12.23
CA ARG A 132 3.46 2.73 11.81
C ARG A 132 2.50 3.83 11.40
N VAL A 133 1.46 3.48 10.64
CA VAL A 133 0.40 4.42 10.23
C VAL A 133 -0.40 4.90 11.45
N ARG A 134 -0.63 4.05 12.45
CA ARG A 134 -1.38 4.41 13.65
C ARG A 134 -0.62 5.35 14.59
N ASP A 135 0.69 5.31 14.56
CA ASP A 135 1.55 6.12 15.43
C ASP A 135 1.70 7.58 14.95
N ILE A 136 1.13 7.91 13.78
CA ILE A 136 1.06 9.28 13.23
C ILE A 136 -0.27 9.95 13.62
#